data_035f949e6c126975ab7a3ba6eaa51e80
#
_entry.id   035f949e6c126975ab7a3ba6eaa51e80
#
_cell.length_a   1.000
_cell.length_b   1.000
_cell.length_c   1.000
_cell.angle_alpha   90.00
_cell.angle_beta   90.00
_cell.angle_gamma   90.00
#
_symmetry.space_group_name_H-M   'P 1'
#
loop_
_entity.id
_entity.type
_entity.pdbx_description
1 polymer ?
#
loop_
_entity_poly.entity_id
_entity_poly.type
_entity_poly.pdbx_seq_one_letter_code
_entity_poly.pdbx_strand_id
1 'polypeptide(L)'
;GSYNVTYSEGWQDFSFGIHRLEKGKNEIQIESGYGFAYFDTVTVDVAKLTSLDVKPELSDKKATASTQSLMNYLCDTYGKHIISGQQEIYGGGNEGNSELEFDWIYDLSGKYPAIRGFDFMNYNPLYGWDDNTTERAIEWVNEKGGIATGCWHINVPKNFANYTLGDAVDWKECTYKPTETDFDTAKAVVDGTKENEYLLAAIDDLAEQLLRLQEADVP
;
A
#
# COMPACT_ATOMS: atom_id res chain seq x y z
N GLY A 1 -17.50 6.15 -18.01
CA GLY A 1 -17.44 6.75 -16.69
C GLY A 1 -18.60 7.72 -16.48
N SER A 2 -18.90 8.06 -15.23
CA SER A 2 -19.90 9.07 -14.89
C SER A 2 -19.17 10.31 -14.38
N TYR A 3 -19.63 11.48 -14.81
CA TYR A 3 -19.03 12.77 -14.45
C TYR A 3 -20.13 13.72 -13.98
N ASN A 4 -19.83 14.48 -12.93
CA ASN A 4 -20.75 15.52 -12.47
C ASN A 4 -20.34 16.85 -13.11
N VAL A 5 -21.23 17.43 -13.90
CA VAL A 5 -21.07 18.76 -14.46
C VAL A 5 -21.85 19.73 -13.57
N THR A 6 -21.16 20.69 -12.97
CA THR A 6 -21.79 21.72 -12.15
C THR A 6 -22.46 22.78 -13.03
N TYR A 7 -23.57 23.34 -12.55
CA TYR A 7 -24.26 24.43 -13.23
C TYR A 7 -23.29 25.62 -13.43
N SER A 8 -23.33 26.19 -14.63
CA SER A 8 -22.64 27.43 -14.96
C SER A 8 -23.53 28.36 -15.77
N GLU A 9 -23.36 29.66 -15.61
CA GLU A 9 -24.11 30.70 -16.38
C GLU A 9 -23.50 30.95 -17.79
N GLY A 10 -22.58 30.15 -18.26
CA GLY A 10 -21.94 30.30 -19.55
C GLY A 10 -21.34 29.00 -20.05
N TRP A 11 -20.81 29.06 -21.27
CA TRP A 11 -20.10 27.93 -21.86
C TRP A 11 -18.82 27.63 -21.09
N GLN A 12 -18.60 26.37 -20.82
CA GLN A 12 -17.40 25.88 -20.16
C GLN A 12 -16.84 24.68 -20.91
N ASP A 13 -15.51 24.60 -20.96
CA ASP A 13 -14.84 23.39 -21.40
C ASP A 13 -14.86 22.35 -20.28
N PHE A 14 -15.31 21.15 -20.62
CA PHE A 14 -15.34 20.04 -19.71
C PHE A 14 -14.57 18.85 -20.29
N SER A 15 -13.58 18.34 -19.53
CA SER A 15 -12.80 17.18 -19.94
C SER A 15 -13.39 15.88 -19.42
N PHE A 16 -13.68 14.95 -20.31
CA PHE A 16 -14.03 13.57 -19.96
C PHE A 16 -12.81 12.69 -19.67
N GLY A 17 -11.62 13.28 -19.63
CA GLY A 17 -10.39 12.58 -19.33
C GLY A 17 -9.81 11.82 -20.52
N ILE A 18 -8.87 10.91 -20.20
CA ILE A 18 -8.16 10.12 -21.21
C ILE A 18 -8.81 8.73 -21.30
N HIS A 19 -9.18 8.33 -22.51
CA HIS A 19 -9.78 7.04 -22.78
C HIS A 19 -9.00 6.30 -23.86
N ARG A 20 -8.82 4.99 -23.67
CA ARG A 20 -8.26 4.13 -24.71
C ARG A 20 -9.32 3.81 -25.74
N LEU A 21 -9.03 4.10 -26.99
CA LEU A 21 -9.84 3.69 -28.13
C LEU A 21 -9.20 2.48 -28.82
N GLU A 22 -10.05 1.60 -29.35
CA GLU A 22 -9.59 0.44 -30.11
C GLU A 22 -9.29 0.83 -31.57
N LYS A 23 -8.47 0.02 -32.25
CA LYS A 23 -8.20 0.23 -33.67
C LYS A 23 -9.48 -0.02 -34.47
N GLY A 24 -9.92 0.98 -35.22
CA GLY A 24 -11.11 0.90 -36.06
C GLY A 24 -12.20 1.89 -35.64
N LYS A 25 -13.47 1.49 -35.85
CA LYS A 25 -14.61 2.34 -35.51
C LYS A 25 -14.89 2.27 -34.02
N ASN A 26 -14.93 3.43 -33.39
CA ASN A 26 -15.36 3.61 -31.99
C ASN A 26 -16.63 4.45 -31.98
N GLU A 27 -17.51 4.19 -31.03
CA GLU A 27 -18.71 4.98 -30.77
C GLU A 27 -18.57 5.65 -29.42
N ILE A 28 -18.74 6.97 -29.40
CA ILE A 28 -18.70 7.77 -28.17
C ILE A 28 -20.12 8.28 -27.97
N GLN A 29 -20.72 7.91 -26.83
CA GLN A 29 -22.07 8.30 -26.47
C GLN A 29 -22.00 9.15 -25.20
N ILE A 30 -22.69 10.27 -25.20
CA ILE A 30 -22.87 11.14 -24.04
C ILE A 30 -24.32 11.03 -23.61
N GLU A 31 -24.55 10.54 -22.40
CA GLU A 31 -25.90 10.38 -21.84
C GLU A 31 -26.03 11.24 -20.59
N SER A 32 -27.16 11.87 -20.42
CA SER A 32 -27.52 12.56 -19.18
C SER A 32 -28.17 11.58 -18.21
N GLY A 33 -27.60 11.42 -17.04
CA GLY A 33 -28.22 10.65 -15.97
C GLY A 33 -29.28 11.45 -15.21
N TYR A 34 -29.05 12.73 -15.02
CA TYR A 34 -29.98 13.67 -14.38
C TYR A 34 -29.66 15.11 -14.78
N GLY A 35 -30.70 15.90 -15.05
CA GLY A 35 -30.57 17.31 -15.45
C GLY A 35 -30.42 17.49 -16.95
N PHE A 36 -30.17 18.73 -17.36
CA PHE A 36 -30.06 19.14 -18.76
C PHE A 36 -28.72 19.81 -18.99
N ALA A 37 -28.10 19.50 -20.13
CA ALA A 37 -26.89 20.16 -20.60
C ALA A 37 -27.01 20.47 -22.08
N TYR A 38 -26.45 21.60 -22.51
CA TYR A 38 -26.29 21.95 -23.91
C TYR A 38 -24.84 21.72 -24.31
N PHE A 39 -24.64 21.09 -25.47
CA PHE A 39 -23.32 20.85 -26.02
C PHE A 39 -23.15 21.69 -27.27
N ASP A 40 -22.09 22.45 -27.35
CA ASP A 40 -21.70 23.19 -28.54
C ASP A 40 -20.74 22.38 -29.41
N THR A 41 -19.64 21.94 -28.79
CA THR A 41 -18.56 21.25 -29.48
C THR A 41 -18.09 20.06 -28.67
N VAL A 42 -17.74 18.96 -29.35
CA VAL A 42 -17.05 17.82 -28.78
C VAL A 42 -15.74 17.63 -29.54
N THR A 43 -14.60 17.71 -28.86
CA THR A 43 -13.29 17.46 -29.43
C THR A 43 -12.68 16.18 -28.89
N VAL A 44 -11.99 15.43 -29.76
CA VAL A 44 -11.22 14.25 -29.39
C VAL A 44 -9.82 14.47 -29.92
N ASP A 45 -8.88 14.58 -29.00
CA ASP A 45 -7.46 14.79 -29.30
C ASP A 45 -6.61 13.59 -28.85
N VAL A 46 -5.45 13.46 -29.47
CA VAL A 46 -4.46 12.47 -28.99
C VAL A 46 -3.92 12.92 -27.64
N ALA A 47 -4.15 12.08 -26.63
CA ALA A 47 -3.64 12.36 -25.29
C ALA A 47 -2.11 12.44 -25.30
N LYS A 48 -1.59 13.60 -24.86
CA LYS A 48 -0.18 13.72 -24.51
C LYS A 48 -0.02 13.16 -23.12
N LEU A 49 0.32 11.87 -23.03
CA LEU A 49 0.72 11.30 -21.75
C LEU A 49 2.02 11.96 -21.32
N THR A 50 2.01 12.57 -20.14
CA THR A 50 3.24 13.06 -19.54
C THR A 50 4.10 11.84 -19.24
N SER A 51 5.22 11.66 -19.93
CA SER A 51 6.22 10.69 -19.51
C SER A 51 6.84 11.22 -18.22
N LEU A 52 6.60 10.54 -17.12
CA LEU A 52 7.33 10.84 -15.90
C LEU A 52 8.77 10.35 -16.11
N ASP A 53 9.73 11.27 -15.92
CA ASP A 53 11.16 10.93 -15.94
C ASP A 53 11.48 10.23 -14.60
N VAL A 54 11.20 8.93 -14.54
CA VAL A 54 11.52 8.12 -13.36
C VAL A 54 13.00 7.74 -13.40
N LYS A 55 13.67 7.97 -12.27
CA LYS A 55 15.10 7.66 -12.11
C LYS A 55 15.28 6.57 -11.06
N PRO A 56 16.24 5.67 -11.26
CA PRO A 56 16.50 4.61 -10.31
C PRO A 56 17.33 5.11 -9.10
N GLU A 57 16.88 6.21 -8.50
CA GLU A 57 17.53 6.82 -7.34
C GLU A 57 16.87 6.33 -6.04
N LEU A 58 17.66 5.70 -5.19
CA LEU A 58 17.22 5.25 -3.87
C LEU A 58 17.36 6.36 -2.83
N SER A 59 16.42 6.44 -1.91
CA SER A 59 16.47 7.36 -0.77
C SER A 59 17.58 6.99 0.20
N ASP A 60 17.80 5.69 0.44
CA ASP A 60 18.89 5.20 1.24
C ASP A 60 20.17 5.07 0.40
N LYS A 61 21.20 5.83 0.78
CA LYS A 61 22.53 5.78 0.14
C LYS A 61 23.33 4.51 0.46
N LYS A 62 22.87 3.74 1.45
CA LYS A 62 23.48 2.49 1.88
C LYS A 62 22.67 1.26 1.45
N ALA A 63 21.65 1.45 0.62
CA ALA A 63 20.84 0.35 0.12
C ALA A 63 21.68 -0.74 -0.55
N THR A 64 21.19 -1.97 -0.48
CA THR A 64 21.89 -3.13 -1.05
C THR A 64 21.88 -3.11 -2.59
N ALA A 65 22.72 -3.95 -3.19
CA ALA A 65 22.74 -4.11 -4.65
C ALA A 65 21.44 -4.72 -5.18
N SER A 66 20.80 -5.59 -4.42
CA SER A 66 19.47 -6.16 -4.75
C SER A 66 18.39 -5.09 -4.76
N THR A 67 18.36 -4.19 -3.77
CA THR A 67 17.45 -3.03 -3.74
C THR A 67 17.65 -2.12 -4.95
N GLN A 68 18.91 -1.84 -5.33
CA GLN A 68 19.18 -1.05 -6.54
C GLN A 68 18.73 -1.77 -7.82
N SER A 69 18.89 -3.10 -7.86
CA SER A 69 18.45 -3.91 -9.00
C SER A 69 16.92 -3.90 -9.13
N LEU A 70 16.20 -4.02 -8.01
CA LEU A 70 14.75 -3.89 -8.00
C LEU A 70 14.30 -2.50 -8.46
N MET A 71 14.93 -1.42 -7.98
CA MET A 71 14.61 -0.06 -8.43
C MET A 71 14.82 0.11 -9.93
N ASN A 72 15.92 -0.41 -10.48
CA ASN A 72 16.17 -0.39 -11.92
C ASN A 72 15.07 -1.12 -12.68
N TYR A 73 14.69 -2.32 -12.23
CA TYR A 73 13.59 -3.09 -12.83
C TYR A 73 12.26 -2.33 -12.80
N LEU A 74 11.92 -1.70 -11.68
CA LEU A 74 10.69 -0.90 -11.55
C LEU A 74 10.69 0.30 -12.52
N CYS A 75 11.82 1.00 -12.65
CA CYS A 75 11.97 2.11 -13.59
C CYS A 75 11.87 1.63 -15.04
N ASP A 76 12.51 0.51 -15.38
CA ASP A 76 12.46 -0.08 -16.73
C ASP A 76 11.05 -0.57 -17.11
N THR A 77 10.27 -0.99 -16.13
CA THR A 77 8.90 -1.49 -16.30
C THR A 77 7.88 -0.35 -16.37
N TYR A 78 8.20 0.79 -15.73
CA TYR A 78 7.30 1.92 -15.59
C TYR A 78 6.80 2.45 -16.96
N GLY A 79 5.48 2.61 -17.06
CA GLY A 79 4.81 3.07 -18.28
C GLY A 79 4.76 2.05 -19.43
N LYS A 80 5.32 0.86 -19.26
CA LYS A 80 5.34 -0.22 -20.26
C LYS A 80 4.47 -1.41 -19.87
N HIS A 81 4.50 -1.78 -18.58
CA HIS A 81 3.81 -2.96 -18.06
C HIS A 81 3.15 -2.65 -16.70
N ILE A 82 2.17 -3.48 -16.36
CA ILE A 82 1.56 -3.51 -15.03
C ILE A 82 2.10 -4.75 -14.31
N ILE A 83 2.62 -4.56 -13.11
CA ILE A 83 3.03 -5.66 -12.23
C ILE A 83 1.84 -5.99 -11.34
N SER A 84 1.36 -7.24 -11.39
CA SER A 84 0.24 -7.68 -10.56
C SER A 84 0.69 -7.92 -9.13
N GLY A 85 -0.17 -7.61 -8.17
CA GLY A 85 0.08 -7.83 -6.75
C GLY A 85 -1.16 -8.27 -6.00
N GLN A 86 -0.94 -8.91 -4.85
CA GLN A 86 -1.95 -9.30 -3.88
C GLN A 86 -1.45 -8.92 -2.49
N GLN A 87 -2.31 -8.23 -1.71
CA GLN A 87 -2.07 -8.02 -0.29
C GLN A 87 -2.39 -9.31 0.47
N GLU A 88 -1.47 -9.74 1.34
CA GLU A 88 -1.70 -10.85 2.25
C GLU A 88 -2.80 -10.48 3.26
N ILE A 89 -3.65 -11.44 3.60
CA ILE A 89 -4.53 -11.29 4.76
C ILE A 89 -3.67 -11.35 6.04
N TYR A 90 -3.88 -10.39 6.92
CA TYR A 90 -3.10 -10.32 8.16
C TYR A 90 -3.71 -11.17 9.27
N GLY A 91 -2.85 -11.63 10.19
CA GLY A 91 -3.22 -12.22 11.49
C GLY A 91 -4.32 -13.24 11.38
N GLY A 92 -5.09 -13.72 12.14
CA GLY A 92 -6.14 -14.71 12.09
C GLY A 92 -7.19 -14.67 10.96
N GLY A 93 -6.97 -13.85 9.90
CA GLY A 93 -7.76 -13.89 8.68
C GLY A 93 -7.63 -15.25 7.98
N ASN A 94 -8.66 -15.68 7.25
CA ASN A 94 -8.71 -17.00 6.61
C ASN A 94 -8.36 -18.15 7.56
N GLU A 95 -8.76 -18.05 8.83
CA GLU A 95 -8.43 -19.04 9.88
C GLU A 95 -6.91 -19.26 10.07
N GLY A 96 -6.10 -18.22 9.80
CA GLY A 96 -4.65 -18.27 9.87
C GLY A 96 -3.96 -18.77 8.60
N ASN A 97 -4.68 -19.02 7.52
CA ASN A 97 -4.11 -19.43 6.24
C ASN A 97 -3.75 -18.19 5.38
N SER A 98 -2.50 -17.77 5.45
CA SER A 98 -1.96 -16.64 4.69
C SER A 98 -1.79 -16.93 3.20
N GLU A 99 -1.85 -18.19 2.77
CA GLU A 99 -1.66 -18.61 1.38
C GLU A 99 -2.97 -18.70 0.58
N LEU A 100 -4.13 -18.65 1.25
CA LEU A 100 -5.42 -18.97 0.63
C LEU A 100 -5.71 -18.15 -0.65
N GLU A 101 -5.51 -16.83 -0.61
CA GLU A 101 -5.74 -15.98 -1.79
C GLU A 101 -4.70 -16.25 -2.90
N PHE A 102 -3.47 -16.57 -2.52
CA PHE A 102 -2.40 -16.87 -3.48
C PHE A 102 -2.64 -18.21 -4.16
N ASP A 103 -3.09 -19.21 -3.43
CA ASP A 103 -3.48 -20.51 -3.98
C ASP A 103 -4.66 -20.36 -4.94
N TRP A 104 -5.69 -19.60 -4.59
CA TRP A 104 -6.81 -19.32 -5.49
C TRP A 104 -6.37 -18.61 -6.77
N ILE A 105 -5.46 -17.64 -6.68
CA ILE A 105 -4.94 -16.95 -7.86
C ILE A 105 -4.18 -17.94 -8.73
N TYR A 106 -3.37 -18.81 -8.13
CA TYR A 106 -2.60 -19.82 -8.83
C TYR A 106 -3.51 -20.86 -9.51
N ASP A 107 -4.51 -21.36 -8.82
CA ASP A 107 -5.47 -22.34 -9.33
C ASP A 107 -6.24 -21.81 -10.54
N LEU A 108 -6.59 -20.52 -10.52
CA LEU A 108 -7.34 -19.88 -11.60
C LEU A 108 -6.47 -19.46 -12.79
N SER A 109 -5.22 -19.09 -12.56
CA SER A 109 -4.37 -18.45 -13.59
C SER A 109 -3.14 -19.28 -13.97
N GLY A 110 -2.76 -20.26 -13.16
CA GLY A 110 -1.51 -21.01 -13.28
C GLY A 110 -0.27 -20.18 -12.89
N LYS A 111 -0.44 -19.02 -12.25
CA LYS A 111 0.66 -18.11 -11.86
C LYS A 111 0.35 -17.42 -10.55
N TYR A 112 1.40 -17.15 -9.79
CA TYR A 112 1.32 -16.26 -8.63
C TYR A 112 1.37 -14.78 -9.06
N PRO A 113 0.82 -13.84 -8.25
CA PRO A 113 1.07 -12.42 -8.44
C PRO A 113 2.56 -12.13 -8.24
N ALA A 114 3.08 -11.12 -8.94
CA ALA A 114 4.51 -10.79 -8.82
C ALA A 114 4.83 -10.07 -7.49
N ILE A 115 3.87 -9.31 -6.96
CA ILE A 115 4.04 -8.57 -5.71
C ILE A 115 3.16 -9.19 -4.64
N ARG A 116 3.74 -9.46 -3.47
CA ARG A 116 3.01 -9.80 -2.24
C ARG A 116 3.17 -8.67 -1.24
N GLY A 117 2.05 -8.16 -0.75
CA GLY A 117 2.03 -7.13 0.27
C GLY A 117 1.92 -7.75 1.66
N PHE A 118 2.72 -7.27 2.59
CA PHE A 118 2.80 -7.74 3.97
C PHE A 118 2.45 -6.61 4.92
N ASP A 119 1.83 -6.95 6.05
CA ASP A 119 1.56 -6.00 7.12
C ASP A 119 2.30 -6.42 8.39
N PHE A 120 3.23 -5.59 8.81
CA PHE A 120 4.06 -5.81 10.00
C PHE A 120 3.36 -5.39 11.30
N MET A 121 2.05 -5.26 11.31
CA MET A 121 1.26 -4.77 12.44
C MET A 121 1.42 -5.56 13.74
N ASN A 122 1.81 -6.84 13.66
CA ASN A 122 1.99 -7.69 14.84
C ASN A 122 3.33 -7.48 15.55
N TYR A 123 4.29 -6.83 14.89
CA TYR A 123 5.55 -6.44 15.52
C TYR A 123 5.37 -5.11 16.26
N ASN A 124 5.11 -5.22 17.54
CA ASN A 124 4.81 -4.08 18.41
C ASN A 124 5.04 -4.46 19.89
N PRO A 125 5.19 -3.50 20.81
CA PRO A 125 5.51 -3.76 22.21
C PRO A 125 4.32 -4.25 23.06
N LEU A 126 3.15 -4.53 22.46
CA LEU A 126 1.92 -4.82 23.20
C LEU A 126 1.74 -6.30 23.53
N TYR A 127 1.99 -7.19 22.59
CA TYR A 127 1.64 -8.61 22.76
C TYR A 127 2.69 -9.59 22.25
N GLY A 128 3.87 -9.18 21.89
CA GLY A 128 5.02 -10.06 21.59
C GLY A 128 4.69 -11.26 20.69
N TRP A 129 3.77 -11.10 19.78
CA TRP A 129 3.29 -12.16 18.90
C TRP A 129 3.95 -12.06 17.55
N ASP A 130 4.75 -13.06 17.21
CA ASP A 130 5.34 -13.20 15.88
C ASP A 130 4.44 -14.12 15.04
N ASP A 131 3.91 -13.59 13.95
CA ASP A 131 3.10 -14.31 12.98
C ASP A 131 3.88 -14.77 11.76
N ASN A 132 5.21 -14.74 11.82
CA ASN A 132 6.15 -15.10 10.76
C ASN A 132 5.98 -14.26 9.47
N THR A 133 5.53 -13.01 9.55
CA THR A 133 5.43 -12.11 8.39
C THR A 133 6.80 -11.90 7.74
N THR A 134 7.85 -11.72 8.54
CA THR A 134 9.21 -11.53 8.05
C THR A 134 9.71 -12.78 7.30
N GLU A 135 9.48 -13.96 7.83
CA GLU A 135 9.86 -15.24 7.21
C GLU A 135 9.14 -15.44 5.87
N ARG A 136 7.84 -15.16 5.83
CA ARG A 136 7.06 -15.26 4.58
C ARG A 136 7.53 -14.27 3.54
N ALA A 137 7.93 -13.05 3.93
CA ALA A 137 8.50 -12.08 3.01
C ALA A 137 9.85 -12.55 2.44
N ILE A 138 10.71 -13.13 3.29
CA ILE A 138 11.99 -13.72 2.87
C ILE A 138 11.75 -14.89 1.89
N GLU A 139 10.85 -15.80 2.21
CA GLU A 139 10.50 -16.92 1.33
C GLU A 139 9.97 -16.42 -0.02
N TRP A 140 9.06 -15.44 0.00
CA TRP A 140 8.47 -14.89 -1.21
C TRP A 140 9.49 -14.33 -2.18
N VAL A 141 10.49 -13.61 -1.66
CA VAL A 141 11.55 -13.02 -2.49
C VAL A 141 12.58 -14.06 -2.90
N ASN A 142 13.12 -14.83 -1.94
CA ASN A 142 14.29 -15.66 -2.18
C ASN A 142 13.94 -17.02 -2.81
N GLU A 143 12.76 -17.57 -2.54
CA GLU A 143 12.37 -18.88 -3.07
C GLU A 143 11.38 -18.78 -4.24
N LYS A 144 10.43 -17.84 -4.18
CA LYS A 144 9.44 -17.64 -5.26
C LYS A 144 9.90 -16.63 -6.33
N GLY A 145 10.95 -15.85 -6.06
CA GLY A 145 11.44 -14.81 -6.97
C GLY A 145 10.47 -13.63 -7.13
N GLY A 146 9.61 -13.41 -6.14
CA GLY A 146 8.64 -12.33 -6.13
C GLY A 146 9.19 -11.02 -5.59
N ILE A 147 8.34 -10.01 -5.53
CA ILE A 147 8.61 -8.70 -4.93
C ILE A 147 7.80 -8.59 -3.65
N ALA A 148 8.44 -8.24 -2.55
CA ALA A 148 7.76 -7.92 -1.30
C ALA A 148 7.49 -6.41 -1.21
N THR A 149 6.32 -6.05 -0.66
CA THR A 149 6.04 -4.68 -0.23
C THR A 149 5.46 -4.74 1.18
N GLY A 150 5.95 -3.88 2.07
CA GLY A 150 5.55 -3.84 3.47
C GLY A 150 4.72 -2.60 3.80
N CYS A 151 3.72 -2.78 4.63
CA CYS A 151 3.07 -1.71 5.36
C CYS A 151 3.14 -2.00 6.86
N TRP A 152 2.87 -1.00 7.66
CA TRP A 152 2.88 -1.13 9.10
C TRP A 152 1.74 -0.33 9.74
N HIS A 153 0.76 -1.04 10.27
CA HIS A 153 -0.28 -0.44 11.07
C HIS A 153 0.15 -0.46 12.53
N ILE A 154 0.45 0.70 13.09
CA ILE A 154 0.83 0.84 14.50
C ILE A 154 -0.40 0.56 15.35
N ASN A 155 -0.34 -0.49 16.16
CA ASN A 155 -1.35 -0.76 17.17
C ASN A 155 -1.05 0.03 18.44
N VAL A 156 -2.10 0.53 19.08
CA VAL A 156 -2.03 1.19 20.39
C VAL A 156 -3.06 0.57 21.33
N PRO A 157 -2.82 0.57 22.66
CA PRO A 157 -3.84 0.15 23.62
C PRO A 157 -5.05 1.09 23.55
N LYS A 158 -6.26 0.54 23.61
CA LYS A 158 -7.49 1.33 23.68
C LYS A 158 -7.55 2.24 24.90
N ASN A 159 -6.94 1.82 25.99
CA ASN A 159 -6.81 2.58 27.23
C ASN A 159 -5.34 2.97 27.45
N PHE A 160 -4.82 3.84 26.60
CA PHE A 160 -3.41 4.23 26.60
C PHE A 160 -3.02 5.00 27.87
N ALA A 161 -3.93 5.79 28.46
CA ALA A 161 -3.64 6.55 29.68
C ALA A 161 -3.17 5.66 30.83
N ASN A 162 -3.74 4.45 30.96
CA ASN A 162 -3.39 3.49 32.00
C ASN A 162 -2.38 2.43 31.58
N TYR A 163 -1.94 2.44 30.33
CA TYR A 163 -0.92 1.52 29.84
C TYR A 163 0.46 1.93 30.36
N THR A 164 1.30 0.95 30.68
CA THR A 164 2.73 1.15 30.94
C THR A 164 3.55 0.42 29.90
N LEU A 165 4.56 1.06 29.32
CA LEU A 165 5.41 0.42 28.31
C LEU A 165 6.05 -0.84 28.88
N GLY A 166 5.90 -1.95 28.14
CA GLY A 166 6.33 -3.30 28.56
C GLY A 166 5.21 -4.15 29.19
N ASP A 167 4.06 -3.59 29.48
CA ASP A 167 2.89 -4.38 29.87
C ASP A 167 2.31 -5.12 28.67
N ALA A 168 2.04 -6.41 28.80
CA ALA A 168 1.34 -7.16 27.77
C ALA A 168 -0.15 -6.79 27.74
N VAL A 169 -0.67 -6.53 26.54
CA VAL A 169 -2.07 -6.18 26.31
C VAL A 169 -2.70 -7.22 25.38
N ASP A 170 -3.91 -7.68 25.72
CA ASP A 170 -4.67 -8.56 24.81
C ASP A 170 -4.91 -7.80 23.49
N TRP A 171 -4.69 -8.46 22.35
CA TRP A 171 -4.89 -7.87 21.03
C TRP A 171 -6.30 -7.29 20.82
N LYS A 172 -7.33 -7.83 21.51
CA LYS A 172 -8.70 -7.30 21.49
C LYS A 172 -8.85 -5.94 22.16
N GLU A 173 -7.92 -5.61 23.05
CA GLU A 173 -7.84 -4.32 23.75
C GLU A 173 -6.86 -3.35 23.05
N CYS A 174 -6.45 -3.68 21.84
CA CYS A 174 -5.62 -2.86 20.97
C CYS A 174 -6.41 -2.37 19.74
N THR A 175 -5.90 -1.36 19.08
CA THR A 175 -6.45 -0.86 17.80
C THR A 175 -5.35 -0.20 16.97
N TYR A 176 -5.45 -0.34 15.66
CA TYR A 176 -4.62 0.40 14.68
C TYR A 176 -5.20 1.78 14.34
N LYS A 177 -6.21 2.21 15.09
CA LYS A 177 -6.84 3.53 14.94
C LYS A 177 -6.58 4.40 16.17
N PRO A 178 -5.40 5.02 16.31
CA PRO A 178 -5.04 5.83 17.48
C PRO A 178 -6.07 6.91 17.81
N THR A 179 -6.74 7.46 16.80
CA THR A 179 -7.78 8.49 16.96
C THR A 179 -9.06 8.00 17.66
N GLU A 180 -9.24 6.68 17.80
CA GLU A 180 -10.35 6.07 18.55
C GLU A 180 -9.97 5.81 20.01
N THR A 181 -8.80 6.26 20.45
CA THR A 181 -8.23 6.04 21.78
C THR A 181 -7.87 7.37 22.45
N ASP A 182 -7.34 7.28 23.65
CA ASP A 182 -6.74 8.41 24.37
C ASP A 182 -5.24 8.64 24.05
N PHE A 183 -4.72 7.94 23.02
CA PHE A 183 -3.37 8.17 22.47
C PHE A 183 -3.34 9.49 21.70
N ASP A 184 -2.54 10.43 22.16
CA ASP A 184 -2.37 11.73 21.50
C ASP A 184 -1.29 11.65 20.41
N THR A 185 -1.70 11.54 19.16
CA THR A 185 -0.76 11.45 18.02
C THR A 185 0.16 12.66 17.88
N ALA A 186 -0.25 13.84 18.37
CA ALA A 186 0.61 15.03 18.35
C ALA A 186 1.75 14.94 19.36
N LYS A 187 1.55 14.22 20.47
CA LYS A 187 2.60 13.98 21.46
C LYS A 187 3.57 12.87 21.03
N ALA A 188 3.18 11.99 20.14
CA ALA A 188 4.04 10.91 19.67
C ALA A 188 5.34 11.40 19.01
N VAL A 189 5.37 12.64 18.53
CA VAL A 189 6.57 13.27 17.94
C VAL A 189 7.25 14.28 18.88
N VAL A 190 6.86 14.30 20.17
CA VAL A 190 7.43 15.18 21.19
C VAL A 190 8.25 14.38 22.17
N ASP A 191 9.57 14.61 22.18
CA ASP A 191 10.50 13.89 23.03
C ASP A 191 10.11 13.87 24.52
N GLY A 192 10.22 12.69 25.14
CA GLY A 192 9.95 12.49 26.55
C GLY A 192 8.47 12.44 26.95
N THR A 193 7.56 12.42 25.98
CA THR A 193 6.17 12.07 26.24
C THR A 193 5.96 10.57 26.24
N LYS A 194 4.95 10.09 26.95
CA LYS A 194 4.60 8.66 27.00
C LYS A 194 4.28 8.11 25.60
N GLU A 195 3.61 8.90 24.78
CA GLU A 195 3.26 8.54 23.40
C GLU A 195 4.52 8.43 22.52
N ASN A 196 5.52 9.30 22.74
CA ASN A 196 6.79 9.25 22.03
C ASN A 196 7.61 8.01 22.44
N GLU A 197 7.71 7.73 23.75
CA GLU A 197 8.40 6.53 24.24
C GLU A 197 7.77 5.26 23.67
N TYR A 198 6.44 5.20 23.61
CA TYR A 198 5.73 4.09 22.98
C TYR A 198 6.02 3.97 21.48
N LEU A 199 5.94 5.09 20.75
CA LEU A 199 6.21 5.10 19.31
C LEU A 199 7.65 4.66 19.00
N LEU A 200 8.63 5.12 19.77
CA LEU A 200 10.03 4.72 19.58
C LEU A 200 10.23 3.21 19.83
N ALA A 201 9.62 2.65 20.88
CA ALA A 201 9.66 1.22 21.12
C ALA A 201 9.02 0.41 19.97
N ALA A 202 7.88 0.87 19.44
CA ALA A 202 7.24 0.23 18.30
C ALA A 202 8.08 0.35 17.01
N ILE A 203 8.80 1.46 16.82
CA ILE A 203 9.76 1.63 15.72
C ILE A 203 10.95 0.66 15.86
N ASP A 204 11.44 0.44 17.07
CA ASP A 204 12.55 -0.48 17.32
C ASP A 204 12.14 -1.92 16.95
N ASP A 205 10.94 -2.36 17.31
CA ASP A 205 10.40 -3.68 16.94
C ASP A 205 10.31 -3.83 15.41
N LEU A 206 9.81 -2.81 14.70
CA LEU A 206 9.78 -2.83 13.24
C LEU A 206 11.20 -2.82 12.64
N ALA A 207 12.09 -2.01 13.18
CA ALA A 207 13.47 -1.89 12.68
C ALA A 207 14.21 -3.22 12.78
N GLU A 208 13.97 -4.01 13.82
CA GLU A 208 14.51 -5.37 13.94
C GLU A 208 14.06 -6.25 12.77
N GLN A 209 12.78 -6.19 12.40
CA GLN A 209 12.28 -6.97 11.26
C GLN A 209 12.87 -6.51 9.93
N LEU A 210 13.00 -5.20 9.72
CA LEU A 210 13.63 -4.66 8.52
C LEU A 210 15.11 -5.05 8.40
N LEU A 211 15.83 -5.10 9.52
CA LEU A 211 17.21 -5.60 9.54
C LEU A 211 17.30 -7.09 9.15
N ARG A 212 16.38 -7.92 9.64
CA ARG A 212 16.29 -9.34 9.24
C ARG A 212 16.04 -9.51 7.74
N LEU A 213 15.15 -8.69 7.16
CA LEU A 213 14.91 -8.66 5.71
C LEU A 213 16.19 -8.27 4.96
N GLN A 214 16.90 -7.24 5.42
CA GLN A 214 18.13 -6.79 4.80
C GLN A 214 19.24 -7.87 4.90
N GLU A 215 19.38 -8.55 6.04
CA GLU A 215 20.33 -9.65 6.22
C GLU A 215 20.04 -10.85 5.31
N ALA A 216 18.76 -11.05 4.97
CA ALA A 216 18.32 -12.06 4.01
C ALA A 216 18.36 -11.59 2.54
N ASP A 217 18.94 -10.41 2.27
CA ASP A 217 19.02 -9.78 0.93
C ASP A 217 17.65 -9.55 0.26
N VAL A 218 16.62 -9.28 1.05
CA VAL A 218 15.32 -8.85 0.57
C VAL A 218 15.39 -7.35 0.26
N PRO A 219 15.10 -6.93 -1.01
CA PRO A 219 15.25 -5.55 -1.45
C PRO A 219 14.14 -4.63 -0.91
#